data_4f20cf85881291936909787ba80900f6
#
_entry.id   4f20cf85881291936909787ba80900f6
#
_cell.length_a   1.000
_cell.length_b   1.000
_cell.length_c   1.000
_cell.angle_alpha   90.00
_cell.angle_beta   90.00
_cell.angle_gamma   90.00
#
_symmetry.space_group_name_H-M   'P 1'
#
loop_
_entity.id
_entity.type
_entity.pdbx_description
1 polymer ?
#
loop_
_entity_poly.entity_id
_entity_poly.type
_entity_poly.pdbx_seq_one_letter_code
_entity_poly.pdbx_strand_id
1 'polypeptide(L)'
;MVLIHRICIWTRPWAVNTNRYAPAEGRGDPIFKITRQTDYGIFILTSMANRQESGEGHKQVYSAPEISTLTGLALPNVSKILKALVRSNLLESRRGSQGGYRLAREPRMITVQQMVEALNGPISLTECVDTGPEECGIGSLCPLSSNWKFINDRIRVTLECITLEQMAVPGGVQLAAVSAQSKDLQEETDD
;
A
#
# COMPACT_ATOMS: atom_id res chain seq x y z
N MET A 1 -8.68 -4.18 -28.25
CA MET A 1 -8.81 -4.14 -26.78
C MET A 1 -7.41 -4.38 -26.23
N VAL A 2 -6.65 -3.28 -26.04
CA VAL A 2 -5.21 -3.31 -25.77
C VAL A 2 -5.00 -3.43 -24.26
N LEU A 3 -4.48 -4.58 -23.80
CA LEU A 3 -4.00 -4.76 -22.43
C LEU A 3 -2.75 -3.88 -22.25
N ILE A 4 -2.89 -2.78 -21.54
CA ILE A 4 -1.75 -2.00 -21.08
C ILE A 4 -1.20 -2.72 -19.84
N HIS A 5 -0.28 -3.66 -20.07
CA HIS A 5 0.65 -4.10 -19.03
C HIS A 5 1.57 -2.90 -18.74
N ARG A 6 1.30 -2.17 -17.67
CA ARG A 6 2.21 -1.17 -17.14
C ARG A 6 3.42 -1.90 -16.56
N ILE A 7 4.48 -1.99 -17.33
CA ILE A 7 5.78 -2.51 -16.92
C ILE A 7 6.34 -1.52 -15.89
N CYS A 8 6.47 -1.95 -14.63
CA CYS A 8 7.25 -1.24 -13.62
C CYS A 8 8.73 -1.38 -13.94
N ILE A 9 9.26 -0.54 -14.84
CA ILE A 9 10.67 -0.55 -15.21
C ILE A 9 11.48 0.08 -14.05
N TRP A 10 12.03 -0.76 -13.22
CA TRP A 10 13.09 -0.42 -12.26
C TRP A 10 14.44 -0.66 -12.91
N THR A 11 14.89 0.24 -13.78
CA THR A 11 16.25 0.19 -14.29
C THR A 11 17.18 0.95 -13.35
N ARG A 12 17.83 0.27 -12.46
CA ARG A 12 19.15 0.39 -11.81
C ARG A 12 19.12 -0.05 -10.35
N PRO A 13 20.09 -0.88 -9.91
CA PRO A 13 20.23 -1.20 -8.50
C PRO A 13 20.73 0.05 -7.75
N TRP A 14 19.89 0.63 -6.92
CA TRP A 14 20.30 1.55 -5.88
C TRP A 14 21.04 0.74 -4.82
N ALA A 15 22.34 0.70 -4.91
CA ALA A 15 23.17 0.37 -3.75
C ALA A 15 22.98 1.50 -2.73
N VAL A 16 21.96 1.35 -1.86
CA VAL A 16 21.80 2.23 -0.71
C VAL A 16 23.00 2.03 0.18
N ASN A 17 23.95 2.95 0.13
CA ASN A 17 25.03 3.04 1.10
C ASN A 17 24.41 3.44 2.45
N THR A 18 24.01 2.44 3.23
CA THR A 18 23.34 2.59 4.52
C THR A 18 24.22 3.26 5.58
N ASN A 19 25.47 3.57 5.27
CA ASN A 19 26.44 4.10 6.23
C ASN A 19 26.61 5.63 6.19
N ARG A 20 25.80 6.37 5.43
CA ARG A 20 25.92 7.82 5.28
C ARG A 20 24.83 8.65 5.95
N TYR A 21 23.83 8.00 6.54
CA TYR A 21 22.80 8.65 7.34
C TYR A 21 22.88 8.18 8.79
N ALA A 22 23.90 8.64 9.51
CA ALA A 22 23.77 8.75 10.96
C ALA A 22 22.70 9.84 11.20
N PRO A 23 21.59 9.55 11.92
CA PRO A 23 20.65 10.58 12.28
C PRO A 23 21.39 11.60 13.12
N ALA A 24 21.33 12.87 12.74
CA ALA A 24 21.72 13.96 13.60
C ALA A 24 21.01 13.75 14.95
N GLU A 25 21.73 13.89 16.07
CA GLU A 25 21.21 13.76 17.44
C GLU A 25 20.20 14.88 17.73
N GLY A 26 19.05 14.77 17.13
CA GLY A 26 17.86 15.54 17.33
C GLY A 26 16.73 14.72 16.77
N ARG A 27 15.80 14.26 17.60
CA ARG A 27 14.60 13.56 17.15
C ARG A 27 13.74 14.50 16.32
N GLY A 28 14.14 14.73 15.07
CA GLY A 28 13.24 15.26 14.05
C GLY A 28 12.18 14.20 13.79
N ASP A 29 10.91 14.58 13.81
CA ASP A 29 9.84 13.68 13.38
C ASP A 29 10.13 13.20 11.96
N PRO A 30 9.92 11.90 11.67
CA PRO A 30 10.17 11.38 10.33
C PRO A 30 9.27 12.09 9.33
N ILE A 31 9.86 12.56 8.21
CA ILE A 31 9.17 13.27 7.12
C ILE A 31 8.05 12.39 6.52
N PHE A 32 8.23 11.07 6.54
CA PHE A 32 7.25 10.09 6.11
C PHE A 32 6.93 9.13 7.26
N LYS A 33 5.73 9.25 7.78
CA LYS A 33 5.23 8.33 8.80
C LYS A 33 3.86 7.80 8.41
N ILE A 34 3.79 6.50 8.22
CA ILE A 34 2.50 5.81 8.11
C ILE A 34 1.78 5.92 9.46
N THR A 35 0.51 6.33 9.44
CA THR A 35 -0.28 6.45 10.66
C THR A 35 -0.51 5.06 11.28
N ARG A 36 -0.67 4.99 12.60
CA ARG A 36 -1.01 3.73 13.28
C ARG A 36 -2.29 3.10 12.73
N GLN A 37 -3.24 3.92 12.29
CA GLN A 37 -4.48 3.42 11.69
C GLN A 37 -4.20 2.72 10.37
N THR A 38 -3.33 3.27 9.53
CA THR A 38 -2.91 2.67 8.25
C THR A 38 -2.13 1.39 8.48
N ASP A 39 -1.16 1.40 9.40
CA ASP A 39 -0.36 0.24 9.76
C ASP A 39 -1.25 -0.92 10.25
N TYR A 40 -2.16 -0.65 11.18
CA TYR A 40 -3.11 -1.65 11.66
C TYR A 40 -4.07 -2.14 10.57
N GLY A 41 -4.47 -1.27 9.64
CA GLY A 41 -5.34 -1.66 8.53
C GLY A 41 -4.64 -2.57 7.54
N ILE A 42 -3.39 -2.30 7.21
CA ILE A 42 -2.56 -3.17 6.38
C ILE A 42 -2.35 -4.52 7.10
N PHE A 43 -2.06 -4.51 8.39
CA PHE A 43 -1.92 -5.71 9.20
C PHE A 43 -3.19 -6.57 9.25
N ILE A 44 -4.37 -5.96 9.36
CA ILE A 44 -5.66 -6.66 9.26
C ILE A 44 -5.80 -7.33 7.88
N LEU A 45 -5.57 -6.57 6.80
CA LEU A 45 -5.72 -7.09 5.44
C LEU A 45 -4.74 -8.24 5.15
N THR A 46 -3.47 -8.12 5.55
CA THR A 46 -2.46 -9.17 5.39
C THR A 46 -2.80 -10.42 6.20
N SER A 47 -3.31 -10.23 7.43
CA SER A 47 -3.76 -11.36 8.28
C SER A 47 -4.95 -12.10 7.67
N MET A 48 -5.86 -11.37 7.01
CA MET A 48 -7.00 -11.98 6.29
C MET A 48 -6.53 -12.70 5.02
N ALA A 49 -5.57 -12.13 4.27
CA ALA A 49 -5.03 -12.72 3.06
C ALA A 49 -4.30 -14.04 3.34
N ASN A 50 -3.44 -14.09 4.36
CA ASN A 50 -2.69 -15.29 4.75
C ASN A 50 -3.57 -16.49 5.11
N ARG A 51 -4.76 -16.26 5.66
CA ARG A 51 -5.68 -17.34 5.98
C ARG A 51 -6.46 -17.87 4.78
N GLN A 52 -6.54 -17.08 3.71
CA GLN A 52 -7.20 -17.54 2.48
C GLN A 52 -6.37 -18.58 1.72
N GLU A 53 -5.05 -18.57 1.84
CA GLU A 53 -4.16 -19.58 1.24
C GLU A 53 -4.33 -20.97 1.83
N SER A 54 -4.91 -21.07 3.03
CA SER A 54 -5.08 -22.34 3.75
C SER A 54 -6.22 -23.24 3.24
N GLY A 55 -6.85 -22.95 2.07
CA GLY A 55 -7.69 -23.92 1.34
C GLY A 55 -9.17 -23.57 1.12
N GLU A 56 -9.68 -22.48 1.65
CA GLU A 56 -11.04 -22.02 1.32
C GLU A 56 -10.96 -20.62 0.67
N GLY A 57 -10.79 -20.57 -0.65
CA GLY A 57 -10.59 -19.36 -1.45
C GLY A 57 -11.44 -18.16 -1.02
N HIS A 58 -11.28 -16.97 -1.66
CA HIS A 58 -11.81 -15.60 -1.41
C HIS A 58 -13.15 -15.42 -0.65
N LYS A 59 -13.73 -16.49 -0.10
CA LYS A 59 -15.07 -16.54 0.51
C LYS A 59 -15.06 -16.52 2.04
N GLN A 60 -13.88 -16.60 2.68
CA GLN A 60 -13.87 -16.66 4.15
C GLN A 60 -14.29 -15.32 4.74
N VAL A 61 -15.33 -15.39 5.59
CA VAL A 61 -15.94 -14.25 6.28
C VAL A 61 -15.50 -14.26 7.73
N TYR A 62 -15.01 -13.13 8.22
CA TYR A 62 -14.56 -12.96 9.60
C TYR A 62 -15.40 -11.90 10.30
N SER A 63 -15.88 -12.18 11.50
CA SER A 63 -16.47 -11.16 12.35
C SER A 63 -15.41 -10.21 12.93
N ALA A 64 -15.82 -9.00 13.35
CA ALA A 64 -14.89 -8.06 13.95
C ALA A 64 -14.21 -8.59 15.24
N PRO A 65 -14.88 -9.35 16.14
CA PRO A 65 -14.23 -10.01 17.26
C PRO A 65 -13.17 -11.03 16.84
N GLU A 66 -13.42 -11.84 15.79
CA GLU A 66 -12.44 -12.81 15.27
C GLU A 66 -11.21 -12.08 14.74
N ILE A 67 -11.38 -11.00 13.99
CA ILE A 67 -10.26 -10.17 13.50
C ILE A 67 -9.50 -9.54 14.69
N SER A 68 -10.20 -9.08 15.71
CA SER A 68 -9.58 -8.57 16.94
C SER A 68 -8.71 -9.64 17.62
N THR A 69 -9.22 -10.86 17.74
CA THR A 69 -8.48 -11.99 18.32
C THR A 69 -7.28 -12.39 17.43
N LEU A 70 -7.48 -12.43 16.11
CA LEU A 70 -6.45 -12.80 15.14
C LEU A 70 -5.27 -11.83 15.15
N THR A 71 -5.56 -10.52 15.25
CA THR A 71 -4.54 -9.45 15.16
C THR A 71 -4.02 -8.97 16.51
N GLY A 72 -4.70 -9.33 17.60
CA GLY A 72 -4.42 -8.78 18.94
C GLY A 72 -4.78 -7.30 19.10
N LEU A 73 -5.47 -6.69 18.13
CA LEU A 73 -5.87 -5.29 18.18
C LEU A 73 -7.18 -5.12 18.94
N ALA A 74 -7.30 -4.03 19.68
CA ALA A 74 -8.54 -3.71 20.41
C ALA A 74 -9.73 -3.57 19.45
N LEU A 75 -10.85 -4.21 19.79
CA LEU A 75 -12.07 -4.27 18.97
C LEU A 75 -12.60 -2.90 18.49
N PRO A 76 -12.57 -1.80 19.29
CA PRO A 76 -12.97 -0.48 18.81
C PRO A 76 -12.11 0.00 17.63
N ASN A 77 -10.79 -0.23 17.66
CA ASN A 77 -9.86 0.13 16.59
C ASN A 77 -10.15 -0.71 15.34
N VAL A 78 -10.29 -2.03 15.51
CA VAL A 78 -10.68 -2.95 14.42
C VAL A 78 -11.96 -2.48 13.76
N SER A 79 -13.01 -2.21 14.54
CA SER A 79 -14.32 -1.79 14.01
C SER A 79 -14.24 -0.46 13.22
N LYS A 80 -13.42 0.49 13.67
CA LYS A 80 -13.19 1.76 12.97
C LYS A 80 -12.49 1.52 11.62
N ILE A 81 -11.45 0.70 11.62
CA ILE A 81 -10.65 0.38 10.44
C ILE A 81 -11.50 -0.39 9.42
N LEU A 82 -12.23 -1.41 9.85
CA LEU A 82 -13.10 -2.20 8.97
C LEU A 82 -14.14 -1.34 8.26
N LYS A 83 -14.74 -0.35 8.95
CA LYS A 83 -15.66 0.61 8.32
C LYS A 83 -14.99 1.45 7.23
N ALA A 84 -13.73 1.85 7.43
CA ALA A 84 -12.98 2.59 6.41
C ALA A 84 -12.67 1.71 5.20
N LEU A 85 -12.21 0.48 5.42
CA LEU A 85 -11.90 -0.48 4.35
C LEU A 85 -13.13 -0.90 3.54
N VAL A 86 -14.29 -1.01 4.17
CA VAL A 86 -15.57 -1.26 3.45
C VAL A 86 -15.96 -0.07 2.58
N ARG A 87 -15.84 1.17 3.08
CA ARG A 87 -16.13 2.38 2.30
C ARG A 87 -15.25 2.52 1.05
N SER A 88 -14.03 2.02 1.12
CA SER A 88 -13.06 2.06 0.01
C SER A 88 -13.10 0.80 -0.87
N ASN A 89 -14.11 -0.07 -0.71
CA ASN A 89 -14.26 -1.32 -1.47
C ASN A 89 -13.03 -2.25 -1.41
N LEU A 90 -12.28 -2.23 -0.30
CA LEU A 90 -11.24 -3.22 -0.02
C LEU A 90 -11.79 -4.42 0.74
N LEU A 91 -12.85 -4.19 1.53
CA LEU A 91 -13.61 -5.22 2.20
C LEU A 91 -15.09 -5.13 1.81
N GLU A 92 -15.76 -6.27 1.83
CA GLU A 92 -17.21 -6.39 1.82
C GLU A 92 -17.72 -6.78 3.20
N SER A 93 -18.86 -6.19 3.61
CA SER A 93 -19.56 -6.57 4.83
C SER A 93 -20.81 -7.38 4.51
N ARG A 94 -21.04 -8.45 5.25
CA ARG A 94 -22.27 -9.26 5.19
C ARG A 94 -22.99 -9.18 6.53
N ARG A 95 -24.33 -9.03 6.48
CA ARG A 95 -25.19 -9.05 7.68
C ARG A 95 -25.69 -10.45 7.93
N GLY A 96 -26.12 -10.74 9.17
CA GLY A 96 -26.72 -12.01 9.59
C GLY A 96 -25.90 -12.77 10.61
N SER A 97 -26.38 -13.93 11.03
CA SER A 97 -25.72 -14.79 12.05
C SER A 97 -24.35 -15.32 11.61
N GLN A 98 -24.14 -15.47 10.30
CA GLN A 98 -22.86 -15.80 9.68
C GLN A 98 -22.27 -14.60 8.94
N GLY A 99 -22.60 -13.39 9.38
CA GLY A 99 -22.11 -12.15 8.82
C GLY A 99 -20.71 -11.80 9.28
N GLY A 100 -20.10 -10.84 8.59
CA GLY A 100 -18.74 -10.39 8.89
C GLY A 100 -18.13 -9.65 7.71
N TYR A 101 -16.83 -9.72 7.60
CA TYR A 101 -16.02 -9.01 6.61
C TYR A 101 -15.20 -10.01 5.80
N ARG A 102 -15.08 -9.76 4.51
CA ARG A 102 -14.20 -10.51 3.61
C ARG A 102 -13.48 -9.55 2.67
N LEU A 103 -12.39 -9.98 2.06
CA LEU A 103 -11.76 -9.23 0.99
C LEU A 103 -12.73 -9.08 -0.19
N ALA A 104 -12.86 -7.87 -0.71
CA ALA A 104 -13.72 -7.56 -1.85
C ALA A 104 -13.15 -8.10 -3.17
N ARG A 105 -11.83 -8.31 -3.22
CA ARG A 105 -11.07 -8.77 -4.39
C ARG A 105 -9.96 -9.70 -3.96
N GLU A 106 -9.38 -10.40 -4.93
CA GLU A 106 -8.18 -11.24 -4.70
C GLU A 106 -7.01 -10.39 -4.17
N PRO A 107 -6.18 -10.90 -3.24
CA PRO A 107 -5.05 -10.17 -2.66
C PRO A 107 -4.11 -9.57 -3.71
N ARG A 108 -3.86 -10.27 -4.82
CA ARG A 108 -3.04 -9.78 -5.94
C ARG A 108 -3.63 -8.56 -6.67
N MET A 109 -4.93 -8.29 -6.51
CA MET A 109 -5.64 -7.16 -7.13
C MET A 109 -5.78 -5.96 -6.19
N ILE A 110 -5.26 -6.05 -4.98
CA ILE A 110 -5.28 -4.98 -3.99
C ILE A 110 -3.84 -4.46 -3.85
N THR A 111 -3.62 -3.18 -4.11
CA THR A 111 -2.29 -2.57 -4.04
C THR A 111 -2.05 -1.84 -2.72
N VAL A 112 -0.77 -1.66 -2.36
CA VAL A 112 -0.38 -0.88 -1.17
C VAL A 112 -0.88 0.56 -1.29
N GLN A 113 -0.84 1.16 -2.48
CA GLN A 113 -1.42 2.49 -2.72
C GLN A 113 -2.87 2.54 -2.28
N GLN A 114 -3.71 1.61 -2.75
CA GLN A 114 -5.14 1.56 -2.41
C GLN A 114 -5.37 1.40 -0.90
N MET A 115 -4.55 0.57 -0.23
CA MET A 115 -4.64 0.37 1.22
C MET A 115 -4.32 1.65 1.99
N VAL A 116 -3.27 2.37 1.59
CA VAL A 116 -2.87 3.64 2.21
C VAL A 116 -3.93 4.71 1.97
N GLU A 117 -4.39 4.88 0.73
CA GLU A 117 -5.41 5.89 0.39
C GLU A 117 -6.75 5.65 1.08
N ALA A 118 -7.13 4.38 1.28
CA ALA A 118 -8.35 4.00 1.99
C ALA A 118 -8.36 4.43 3.47
N LEU A 119 -7.21 4.50 4.10
CA LEU A 119 -7.06 4.67 5.54
C LEU A 119 -6.52 6.05 5.93
N ASN A 120 -5.72 6.66 5.08
CA ASN A 120 -5.03 7.92 5.34
C ASN A 120 -5.48 9.06 4.41
N GLY A 121 -6.20 8.75 3.35
CA GLY A 121 -6.50 9.70 2.28
C GLY A 121 -5.44 9.72 1.18
N PRO A 122 -5.53 10.66 0.23
CA PRO A 122 -4.63 10.75 -0.91
C PRO A 122 -3.16 10.79 -0.48
N ILE A 123 -2.30 10.14 -1.28
CA ILE A 123 -0.86 10.17 -1.07
C ILE A 123 -0.34 11.48 -1.66
N SER A 124 -0.02 12.43 -0.78
CA SER A 124 0.46 13.75 -1.14
C SER A 124 1.65 14.15 -0.28
N LEU A 125 2.73 14.59 -0.92
CA LEU A 125 3.95 15.07 -0.25
C LEU A 125 3.88 16.54 0.14
N THR A 126 3.08 17.31 -0.60
CA THR A 126 2.96 18.76 -0.44
C THR A 126 1.53 19.19 -0.71
N GLU A 127 1.10 20.31 -0.11
CA GLU A 127 -0.24 20.85 -0.32
C GLU A 127 -0.55 21.10 -1.79
N CYS A 128 0.41 21.63 -2.56
CA CYS A 128 0.20 21.90 -3.98
C CYS A 128 -0.02 20.64 -4.84
N VAL A 129 0.35 19.46 -4.36
CA VAL A 129 0.06 18.17 -5.01
C VAL A 129 -1.32 17.67 -4.61
N ASP A 130 -1.77 17.96 -3.38
CA ASP A 130 -3.06 17.53 -2.84
C ASP A 130 -4.22 18.39 -3.36
N THR A 131 -4.15 19.69 -3.16
CA THR A 131 -5.24 20.64 -3.43
C THR A 131 -5.06 21.42 -4.73
N GLY A 132 -3.89 21.35 -5.34
CA GLY A 132 -3.52 22.10 -6.54
C GLY A 132 -2.75 23.39 -6.26
N PRO A 133 -2.14 23.96 -7.30
CA PRO A 133 -1.30 25.16 -7.15
C PRO A 133 -2.08 26.41 -6.73
N GLU A 134 -3.39 26.42 -6.90
CA GLU A 134 -4.24 27.59 -6.60
C GLU A 134 -4.41 27.82 -5.09
N GLU A 135 -4.33 26.78 -4.27
CA GLU A 135 -4.44 26.87 -2.81
C GLU A 135 -3.09 27.07 -2.12
N CYS A 136 -2.00 26.91 -2.84
CA CYS A 136 -0.65 27.18 -2.33
C CYS A 136 -0.37 28.69 -2.30
N GLY A 137 0.18 29.20 -1.18
CA GLY A 137 0.50 30.62 -1.02
C GLY A 137 1.48 31.20 -2.05
N ILE A 138 2.25 30.36 -2.76
CA ILE A 138 3.14 30.74 -3.86
C ILE A 138 2.45 30.55 -5.22
N GLY A 139 1.44 29.67 -5.29
CA GLY A 139 0.63 29.40 -6.46
C GLY A 139 1.42 28.94 -7.68
N SER A 140 0.96 29.35 -8.86
CA SER A 140 1.56 28.99 -10.16
C SER A 140 2.99 29.54 -10.39
N LEU A 141 3.46 30.42 -9.53
CA LEU A 141 4.82 31.00 -9.59
C LEU A 141 5.88 30.06 -8.96
N CYS A 142 5.48 28.95 -8.33
CA CYS A 142 6.42 28.03 -7.70
C CYS A 142 7.21 27.22 -8.75
N PRO A 143 8.53 27.39 -8.87
CA PRO A 143 9.34 26.65 -9.83
C PRO A 143 9.51 25.17 -9.48
N LEU A 144 9.12 24.77 -8.26
CA LEU A 144 9.30 23.40 -7.74
C LEU A 144 8.04 22.54 -7.85
N SER A 145 6.89 23.11 -8.21
CA SER A 145 5.60 22.38 -8.23
C SER A 145 5.62 21.14 -9.14
N SER A 146 6.21 21.27 -10.33
CA SER A 146 6.35 20.15 -11.28
C SER A 146 7.27 19.06 -10.75
N ASN A 147 8.35 19.42 -10.05
CA ASN A 147 9.27 18.46 -9.46
C ASN A 147 8.60 17.67 -8.32
N TRP A 148 7.86 18.35 -7.44
CA TRP A 148 7.13 17.69 -6.37
C TRP A 148 6.04 16.77 -6.91
N LYS A 149 5.31 17.19 -7.93
CA LYS A 149 4.34 16.35 -8.61
C LYS A 149 5.00 15.09 -9.18
N PHE A 150 6.13 15.23 -9.88
CA PHE A 150 6.87 14.10 -10.42
C PHE A 150 7.32 13.11 -9.33
N ILE A 151 7.88 13.60 -8.21
CA ILE A 151 8.31 12.78 -7.08
C ILE A 151 7.11 12.05 -6.47
N ASN A 152 6.02 12.75 -6.25
CA ASN A 152 4.79 12.16 -5.71
C ASN A 152 4.24 11.05 -6.60
N ASP A 153 4.18 11.28 -7.91
CA ASP A 153 3.72 10.28 -8.88
C ASP A 153 4.62 9.03 -8.87
N ARG A 154 5.93 9.18 -8.69
CA ARG A 154 6.85 8.05 -8.55
C ARG A 154 6.60 7.24 -7.29
N ILE A 155 6.34 7.89 -6.17
CA ILE A 155 5.96 7.21 -4.92
C ILE A 155 4.65 6.44 -5.11
N ARG A 156 3.64 7.06 -5.70
CA ARG A 156 2.35 6.41 -5.98
C ARG A 156 2.52 5.19 -6.87
N VAL A 157 3.25 5.30 -7.97
CA VAL A 157 3.53 4.18 -8.88
C VAL A 157 4.25 3.06 -8.15
N THR A 158 5.25 3.37 -7.31
CA THR A 158 5.95 2.34 -6.52
C THR A 158 4.98 1.58 -5.61
N LEU A 159 4.08 2.28 -4.92
CA LEU A 159 3.10 1.65 -4.04
C LEU A 159 1.99 0.92 -4.81
N GLU A 160 1.68 1.34 -6.04
CA GLU A 160 0.74 0.67 -6.95
C GLU A 160 1.28 -0.68 -7.44
N CYS A 161 2.61 -0.81 -7.60
CA CYS A 161 3.25 -2.05 -8.04
C CYS A 161 3.32 -3.13 -6.94
N ILE A 162 3.12 -2.77 -5.67
CA ILE A 162 3.19 -3.71 -4.55
C ILE A 162 1.77 -4.14 -4.17
N THR A 163 1.54 -5.46 -4.12
CA THR A 163 0.22 -6.04 -3.84
C THR A 163 0.08 -6.51 -2.39
N LEU A 164 -1.17 -6.69 -1.95
CA LEU A 164 -1.48 -7.29 -0.66
C LEU A 164 -0.94 -8.72 -0.56
N GLU A 165 -0.97 -9.50 -1.65
CA GLU A 165 -0.39 -10.84 -1.71
C GLU A 165 1.11 -10.82 -1.37
N GLN A 166 1.87 -9.91 -1.99
CA GLN A 166 3.29 -9.74 -1.69
C GLN A 166 3.56 -9.26 -0.26
N MET A 167 2.70 -8.39 0.26
CA MET A 167 2.80 -7.91 1.65
C MET A 167 2.46 -9.00 2.68
N ALA A 168 1.63 -9.97 2.30
CA ALA A 168 1.20 -11.06 3.17
C ALA A 168 2.32 -12.09 3.41
N VAL A 169 3.27 -12.23 2.48
CA VAL A 169 4.41 -13.15 2.59
C VAL A 169 5.62 -12.42 3.19
N PRO A 170 6.24 -12.94 4.26
CA PRO A 170 7.48 -12.35 4.78
C PRO A 170 8.57 -12.29 3.70
N GLY A 171 9.07 -11.08 3.41
CA GLY A 171 10.03 -10.85 2.33
C GLY A 171 9.45 -10.91 0.91
N GLY A 172 8.14 -11.07 0.74
CA GLY A 172 7.49 -11.22 -0.56
C GLY A 172 7.71 -10.03 -1.52
N VAL A 173 7.81 -8.83 -1.00
CA VAL A 173 8.13 -7.62 -1.79
C VAL A 173 9.54 -7.69 -2.40
N GLN A 174 10.53 -8.14 -1.62
CA GLN A 174 11.91 -8.31 -2.09
C GLN A 174 12.03 -9.45 -3.11
N LEU A 175 11.35 -10.56 -2.89
CA LEU A 175 11.34 -11.70 -3.82
C LEU A 175 10.73 -11.31 -5.18
N ALA A 176 9.65 -10.54 -5.17
CA ALA A 176 9.03 -10.05 -6.39
C ALA A 176 9.95 -9.08 -7.16
N ALA A 177 10.67 -8.21 -6.45
CA ALA A 177 11.64 -7.30 -7.07
C ALA A 177 12.79 -8.06 -7.74
N VAL A 178 13.33 -9.10 -7.09
CA VAL A 178 14.41 -9.94 -7.64
C VAL A 178 13.93 -10.71 -8.87
N SER A 179 12.70 -11.26 -8.86
CA SER A 179 12.14 -12.00 -9.99
C SER A 179 11.86 -11.12 -11.22
N ALA A 180 11.52 -9.85 -11.01
CA ALA A 180 11.36 -8.88 -12.10
C ALA A 180 12.70 -8.57 -12.77
N GLN A 181 13.75 -8.33 -11.99
CA GLN A 181 15.10 -8.05 -12.52
C GLN A 181 15.70 -9.22 -13.32
N SER A 182 15.42 -10.46 -12.93
CA SER A 182 15.92 -11.64 -13.65
C SER A 182 15.25 -11.85 -15.00
N LYS A 183 14.02 -11.39 -15.19
CA LYS A 183 13.33 -11.43 -16.50
C LYS A 183 13.87 -10.40 -17.48
N ASP A 184 14.16 -9.18 -16.99
CA ASP A 184 14.73 -8.12 -17.83
C ASP A 184 16.12 -8.49 -18.37
N LEU A 185 16.93 -9.23 -17.60
CA LEU A 185 18.25 -9.71 -18.00
C LEU A 185 18.18 -10.85 -19.04
N GLN A 186 17.10 -11.61 -19.11
CA GLN A 186 16.92 -12.68 -20.09
C GLN A 186 16.43 -12.16 -21.44
N GLU A 187 15.66 -11.08 -21.46
CA GLU A 187 15.19 -10.46 -22.70
C GLU A 187 16.31 -9.69 -23.44
N GLU A 188 17.33 -9.18 -22.71
CA GLU A 188 18.50 -8.52 -23.33
C GLU A 188 19.52 -9.49 -23.95
N THR A 189 19.45 -10.79 -23.66
CA THR A 189 20.40 -11.78 -24.17
C THR A 189 19.90 -12.54 -25.41
N ASP A 190 18.63 -12.38 -25.77
CA ASP A 190 17.99 -13.05 -26.91
C ASP A 190 17.87 -12.17 -28.18
N ASP A 191 18.48 -10.95 -28.21
CA ASP A 191 18.53 -10.04 -29.33
C ASP A 191 19.98 -9.93 -29.85
#